data_dcbb501cfb7bf47141b4ce0fcdefc149
#
_entry.id   dcbb501cfb7bf47141b4ce0fcdefc149
#
_cell.length_a   1.000
_cell.length_b   1.000
_cell.length_c   1.000
_cell.angle_alpha   90.00
_cell.angle_beta   90.00
_cell.angle_gamma   90.00
#
_symmetry.space_group_name_H-M   'P 1'
#
loop_
_entity.id
_entity.type
_entity.pdbx_description
1 polymer ?
#
loop_
_entity_poly.entity_id
_entity_poly.type
_entity_poly.pdbx_seq_one_letter_code
_entity_poly.pdbx_strand_id
1 'polypeptide(L)'
;MEYARLEIGEHEVPHSSVPLLQHLLDTYASETNKTASVWRELQDSQLGFRPHSRSSTIREILVHHLLSERRFFSEFIGLDEPPASTVLPSGDTPPASAYIERLVALARPRLARLAQADPVFWLGQVPFFDVQRERIWVFWRRVLHSAHHRAQVTVCLRLLEDRVPATYGPSADVTWAGADPTRTVAAAERRGPPPT
;
A
#
# COMPACT_ATOMS: atom_id res chain seq x y z
N MET A 1 -7.89 -20.32 8.50
CA MET A 1 -6.61 -19.62 8.30
C MET A 1 -6.92 -18.17 8.57
N GLU A 2 -6.40 -17.61 9.66
CA GLU A 2 -6.60 -16.19 9.95
C GLU A 2 -6.01 -15.37 8.81
N TYR A 3 -6.80 -14.48 8.27
CA TYR A 3 -6.33 -13.46 7.38
C TYR A 3 -5.17 -12.74 8.03
N ALA A 4 -4.15 -12.45 7.25
CA ALA A 4 -3.05 -11.62 7.70
C ALA A 4 -3.62 -10.43 8.48
N ARG A 5 -3.17 -10.26 9.70
CA ARG A 5 -3.50 -9.17 10.62
C ARG A 5 -3.68 -7.85 9.85
N LEU A 6 -4.87 -7.32 9.85
CA LEU A 6 -5.13 -6.00 9.28
C LEU A 6 -4.46 -4.94 10.16
N GLU A 7 -3.67 -4.09 9.56
CA GLU A 7 -3.05 -2.95 10.26
C GLU A 7 -4.03 -1.80 10.44
N ILE A 8 -4.94 -1.65 9.47
CA ILE A 8 -6.04 -0.69 9.51
C ILE A 8 -7.34 -1.49 9.43
N GLY A 9 -8.05 -1.59 10.55
CA GLY A 9 -9.34 -2.30 10.60
C GLY A 9 -10.44 -1.52 9.88
N GLU A 10 -11.50 -2.19 9.45
CA GLU A 10 -12.64 -1.54 8.78
C GLU A 10 -13.25 -0.42 9.65
N HIS A 11 -13.32 -0.61 10.95
CA HIS A 11 -13.84 0.37 11.91
C HIS A 11 -12.93 1.60 12.09
N GLU A 12 -11.67 1.53 11.65
CA GLU A 12 -10.72 2.65 11.66
C GLU A 12 -10.79 3.49 10.37
N VAL A 13 -11.46 2.99 9.33
CA VAL A 13 -11.64 3.75 8.08
C VAL A 13 -12.76 4.76 8.29
N PRO A 14 -12.48 6.07 8.25
CA PRO A 14 -13.50 7.06 8.49
C PRO A 14 -14.53 7.10 7.35
N HIS A 15 -15.74 7.56 7.68
CA HIS A 15 -16.74 7.83 6.66
C HIS A 15 -16.41 9.12 5.90
N SER A 16 -16.45 9.03 4.57
CA SER A 16 -16.32 10.21 3.72
C SER A 16 -17.48 11.18 3.93
N SER A 17 -17.19 12.48 3.97
CA SER A 17 -18.21 13.53 3.94
C SER A 17 -19.10 13.47 2.67
N VAL A 18 -18.60 12.82 1.63
CA VAL A 18 -19.30 12.55 0.37
C VAL A 18 -19.40 11.05 0.17
N PRO A 19 -20.56 10.40 0.38
CA PRO A 19 -20.70 8.94 0.32
C PRO A 19 -20.19 8.31 -0.98
N LEU A 20 -20.36 9.01 -2.12
CA LEU A 20 -19.87 8.55 -3.42
C LEU A 20 -18.34 8.35 -3.44
N LEU A 21 -17.60 9.06 -2.60
CA LEU A 21 -16.13 9.03 -2.54
C LEU A 21 -15.60 8.06 -1.47
N GLN A 22 -16.47 7.35 -0.75
CA GLN A 22 -16.06 6.39 0.29
C GLN A 22 -15.06 5.36 -0.25
N HIS A 23 -15.26 4.89 -1.47
CA HIS A 23 -14.38 3.91 -2.12
C HIS A 23 -12.91 4.35 -2.21
N LEU A 24 -12.61 5.64 -2.19
CA LEU A 24 -11.22 6.15 -2.19
C LEU A 24 -10.54 5.81 -0.86
N LEU A 25 -11.24 6.00 0.25
CA LEU A 25 -10.75 5.71 1.59
C LEU A 25 -10.59 4.21 1.80
N ASP A 26 -11.64 3.45 1.44
CA ASP A 26 -11.64 1.98 1.55
C ASP A 26 -10.49 1.39 0.74
N THR A 27 -10.28 1.88 -0.49
CA THR A 27 -9.18 1.41 -1.35
C THR A 27 -7.82 1.78 -0.75
N TYR A 28 -7.65 3.00 -0.25
CA TYR A 28 -6.37 3.41 0.33
C TYR A 28 -6.01 2.59 1.58
N ALA A 29 -6.96 2.35 2.48
CA ALA A 29 -6.78 1.49 3.64
C ALA A 29 -6.44 0.05 3.23
N SER A 30 -7.19 -0.51 2.28
CA SER A 30 -6.98 -1.84 1.72
C SER A 30 -5.60 -2.00 1.09
N GLU A 31 -5.17 -1.07 0.26
CA GLU A 31 -3.86 -1.11 -0.40
C GLU A 31 -2.70 -0.94 0.59
N THR A 32 -2.90 -0.15 1.65
CA THR A 32 -1.96 -0.05 2.77
C THR A 32 -1.82 -1.40 3.49
N ASN A 33 -2.94 -2.05 3.81
CA ASN A 33 -2.95 -3.37 4.44
C ASN A 33 -2.27 -4.44 3.57
N LYS A 34 -2.53 -4.45 2.26
CA LYS A 34 -1.88 -5.37 1.31
C LYS A 34 -0.38 -5.13 1.25
N THR A 35 0.06 -3.89 1.28
CA THR A 35 1.49 -3.55 1.30
C THR A 35 2.14 -4.02 2.60
N ALA A 36 1.52 -3.74 3.74
CA ALA A 36 1.98 -4.20 5.04
C ALA A 36 2.05 -5.74 5.11
N SER A 37 1.07 -6.46 4.54
CA SER A 37 1.06 -7.93 4.53
C SER A 37 2.25 -8.51 3.76
N VAL A 38 2.63 -7.90 2.64
CA VAL A 38 3.80 -8.32 1.86
C VAL A 38 5.10 -8.01 2.62
N TRP A 39 5.20 -6.82 3.21
CA TRP A 39 6.42 -6.44 3.95
C TRP A 39 6.61 -7.27 5.22
N ARG A 40 5.54 -7.83 5.76
CA ARG A 40 5.58 -8.68 6.97
C ARG A 40 6.21 -10.05 6.73
N GLU A 41 6.22 -10.53 5.48
CA GLU A 41 6.89 -11.78 5.12
C GLU A 41 8.42 -11.61 5.00
N LEU A 42 8.93 -10.37 4.99
CA LEU A 42 10.35 -10.09 4.88
C LEU A 42 11.10 -10.36 6.19
N GLN A 43 12.22 -11.06 6.10
CA GLN A 43 13.20 -11.17 7.15
C GLN A 43 14.19 -9.99 7.07
N ASP A 44 14.68 -9.49 8.21
CA ASP A 44 15.58 -8.33 8.24
C ASP A 44 16.88 -8.57 7.47
N SER A 45 17.39 -9.79 7.48
CA SER A 45 18.56 -10.22 6.73
C SER A 45 18.40 -10.14 5.22
N GLN A 46 17.16 -10.13 4.72
CA GLN A 46 16.83 -10.09 3.29
C GLN A 46 16.70 -8.68 2.74
N LEU A 47 16.65 -7.66 3.58
CA LEU A 47 16.46 -6.28 3.15
C LEU A 47 17.55 -5.76 2.20
N GLY A 48 18.72 -6.38 2.21
CA GLY A 48 19.80 -6.11 1.26
C GLY A 48 19.70 -6.86 -0.07
N PHE A 49 18.77 -7.81 -0.21
CA PHE A 49 18.62 -8.57 -1.44
C PHE A 49 18.21 -7.68 -2.62
N ARG A 50 18.79 -7.95 -3.79
CA ARG A 50 18.39 -7.37 -5.09
C ARG A 50 18.38 -8.46 -6.16
N PRO A 51 17.32 -8.52 -6.98
CA PRO A 51 17.19 -9.58 -7.98
C PRO A 51 18.15 -9.44 -9.16
N HIS A 52 18.72 -8.26 -9.38
CA HIS A 52 19.67 -7.98 -10.43
C HIS A 52 20.57 -6.80 -10.03
N SER A 53 21.81 -6.75 -10.52
CA SER A 53 22.79 -5.69 -10.18
C SER A 53 22.31 -4.26 -10.46
N ARG A 54 21.38 -4.09 -11.41
CA ARG A 54 20.76 -2.80 -11.76
C ARG A 54 19.41 -2.56 -11.09
N SER A 55 18.93 -3.50 -10.29
CA SER A 55 17.68 -3.34 -9.53
C SER A 55 17.93 -2.69 -8.18
N SER A 56 16.91 -2.09 -7.61
CA SER A 56 16.93 -1.67 -6.20
C SER A 56 16.94 -2.89 -5.28
N THR A 57 17.53 -2.73 -4.10
CA THR A 57 17.36 -3.67 -3.00
C THR A 57 15.93 -3.58 -2.44
N ILE A 58 15.53 -4.60 -1.68
CA ILE A 58 14.25 -4.56 -0.97
C ILE A 58 14.19 -3.31 -0.09
N ARG A 59 15.21 -3.02 0.72
CA ARG A 59 15.27 -1.82 1.57
C ARG A 59 15.07 -0.53 0.78
N GLU A 60 15.74 -0.39 -0.36
CA GLU A 60 15.59 0.80 -1.23
C GLU A 60 14.15 0.93 -1.75
N ILE A 61 13.46 -0.18 -2.03
CA ILE A 61 12.05 -0.15 -2.43
C ILE A 61 11.16 0.32 -1.27
N LEU A 62 11.37 -0.17 -0.03
CA LEU A 62 10.60 0.25 1.14
C LEU A 62 10.81 1.75 1.43
N VAL A 63 12.06 2.21 1.40
CA VAL A 63 12.42 3.63 1.56
C VAL A 63 11.75 4.48 0.49
N HIS A 64 11.90 4.07 -0.78
CA HIS A 64 11.27 4.78 -1.91
C HIS A 64 9.74 4.83 -1.75
N HIS A 65 9.12 3.74 -1.33
CA HIS A 65 7.67 3.70 -1.13
C HIS A 65 7.21 4.77 -0.14
N LEU A 66 7.81 4.84 1.06
CA LEU A 66 7.44 5.80 2.09
C LEU A 66 7.67 7.26 1.65
N LEU A 67 8.85 7.54 1.12
CA LEU A 67 9.21 8.90 0.68
C LEU A 67 8.37 9.37 -0.52
N SER A 68 8.17 8.49 -1.49
CA SER A 68 7.34 8.77 -2.66
C SER A 68 5.88 8.99 -2.26
N GLU A 69 5.34 8.19 -1.34
CA GLU A 69 3.98 8.36 -0.87
C GLU A 69 3.80 9.70 -0.14
N ARG A 70 4.72 10.03 0.78
CA ARG A 70 4.75 11.35 1.42
C ARG A 70 4.77 12.47 0.38
N ARG A 71 5.62 12.35 -0.63
CA ARG A 71 5.74 13.35 -1.70
C ARG A 71 4.43 13.54 -2.46
N PHE A 72 3.77 12.43 -2.84
CA PHE A 72 2.48 12.49 -3.55
C PHE A 72 1.41 13.20 -2.71
N PHE A 73 1.29 12.82 -1.44
CA PHE A 73 0.28 13.42 -0.57
C PHE A 73 0.58 14.88 -0.25
N SER A 74 1.83 15.26 -0.06
CA SER A 74 2.21 16.65 0.21
C SER A 74 2.20 17.51 -1.06
N GLU A 75 3.01 17.15 -2.06
CA GLU A 75 3.33 18.06 -3.17
C GLU A 75 2.22 18.10 -4.23
N PHE A 76 1.54 16.98 -4.45
CA PHE A 76 0.54 16.89 -5.52
C PHE A 76 -0.90 16.91 -4.99
N ILE A 77 -1.20 16.14 -3.94
CA ILE A 77 -2.56 16.11 -3.36
C ILE A 77 -2.79 17.34 -2.46
N GLY A 78 -1.73 17.86 -1.83
CA GLY A 78 -1.79 19.08 -1.03
C GLY A 78 -2.21 18.84 0.42
N LEU A 79 -1.90 17.67 0.99
CA LEU A 79 -2.05 17.43 2.42
C LEU A 79 -0.82 17.95 3.19
N ASP A 80 -1.06 18.37 4.42
CA ASP A 80 0.03 18.69 5.34
C ASP A 80 0.68 17.40 5.84
N GLU A 81 1.87 17.08 5.35
CA GLU A 81 2.62 15.87 5.64
C GLU A 81 3.84 16.18 6.52
N PRO A 82 4.31 15.22 7.32
CA PRO A 82 5.53 15.41 8.09
C PRO A 82 6.74 15.65 7.17
N PRO A 83 7.80 16.31 7.68
CA PRO A 83 9.04 16.50 6.93
C PRO A 83 9.63 15.16 6.46
N ALA A 84 10.22 15.13 5.26
CA ALA A 84 10.80 13.91 4.69
C ALA A 84 11.82 13.23 5.63
N SER A 85 12.55 14.02 6.42
CA SER A 85 13.52 13.54 7.42
C SER A 85 12.91 12.70 8.54
N THR A 86 11.61 12.81 8.78
CA THR A 86 10.91 12.11 9.86
C THR A 86 10.04 10.95 9.35
N VAL A 87 9.98 10.75 8.03
CA VAL A 87 9.14 9.71 7.41
C VAL A 87 9.73 8.32 7.60
N LEU A 88 11.05 8.21 7.51
CA LEU A 88 11.73 6.93 7.61
C LEU A 88 11.91 6.47 9.07
N PRO A 89 12.00 5.16 9.30
CA PRO A 89 12.40 4.64 10.59
C PRO A 89 13.79 5.15 10.99
N SER A 90 14.03 5.30 12.29
CA SER A 90 15.31 5.72 12.83
C SER A 90 16.33 4.55 12.87
N GLY A 91 17.62 4.90 12.84
CA GLY A 91 18.73 3.94 12.91
C GLY A 91 19.30 3.59 11.54
N ASP A 92 20.52 3.00 11.53
CA ASP A 92 21.26 2.70 10.30
C ASP A 92 20.67 1.52 9.52
N THR A 93 20.14 0.53 10.24
CA THR A 93 19.58 -0.70 9.66
C THR A 93 18.23 -1.06 10.27
N PRO A 94 17.17 -0.24 10.07
CA PRO A 94 15.87 -0.52 10.65
C PRO A 94 15.32 -1.88 10.16
N PRO A 95 14.62 -2.64 11.03
CA PRO A 95 13.96 -3.89 10.65
C PRO A 95 12.76 -3.63 9.75
N ALA A 96 12.29 -4.67 9.06
CA ALA A 96 11.11 -4.60 8.19
C ALA A 96 9.86 -4.09 8.94
N SER A 97 9.68 -4.51 10.19
CA SER A 97 8.56 -4.08 11.04
C SER A 97 8.50 -2.56 11.25
N ALA A 98 9.67 -1.90 11.37
CA ALA A 98 9.71 -0.45 11.55
C ALA A 98 9.22 0.32 10.30
N TYR A 99 9.43 -0.21 9.11
CA TYR A 99 8.87 0.35 7.87
C TYR A 99 7.35 0.18 7.82
N ILE A 100 6.82 -0.97 8.27
CA ILE A 100 5.38 -1.23 8.37
C ILE A 100 4.72 -0.24 9.34
N GLU A 101 5.30 -0.06 10.53
CA GLU A 101 4.82 0.90 11.52
C GLU A 101 4.75 2.31 10.94
N ARG A 102 5.77 2.73 10.18
CA ARG A 102 5.76 4.04 9.51
C ARG A 102 4.70 4.15 8.44
N LEU A 103 4.55 3.12 7.60
CA LEU A 103 3.52 3.07 6.57
C LEU A 103 2.13 3.32 7.18
N VAL A 104 1.80 2.59 8.24
CA VAL A 104 0.51 2.67 8.92
C VAL A 104 0.33 4.00 9.67
N ALA A 105 1.37 4.46 10.37
CA ALA A 105 1.34 5.73 11.10
C ALA A 105 1.11 6.93 10.16
N LEU A 106 1.59 6.87 8.92
CA LEU A 106 1.34 7.90 7.91
C LEU A 106 -0.05 7.76 7.28
N ALA A 107 -0.54 6.54 7.09
CA ALA A 107 -1.82 6.31 6.43
C ALA A 107 -3.03 6.78 7.25
N ARG A 108 -3.03 6.55 8.57
CA ARG A 108 -4.15 6.94 9.45
C ARG A 108 -4.51 8.43 9.39
N PRO A 109 -3.60 9.38 9.59
CA PRO A 109 -3.94 10.81 9.50
C PRO A 109 -4.34 11.22 8.08
N ARG A 110 -3.82 10.57 7.03
CA ARG A 110 -4.25 10.80 5.65
C ARG A 110 -5.70 10.41 5.45
N LEU A 111 -6.11 9.23 5.91
CA LEU A 111 -7.49 8.77 5.86
C LEU A 111 -8.44 9.78 6.52
N ALA A 112 -8.08 10.26 7.72
CA ALA A 112 -8.88 11.24 8.45
C ALA A 112 -9.05 12.56 7.67
N ARG A 113 -8.00 13.03 7.01
CA ARG A 113 -8.03 14.26 6.19
C ARG A 113 -8.81 14.07 4.89
N LEU A 114 -8.56 12.97 4.19
CA LEU A 114 -9.24 12.65 2.93
C LEU A 114 -10.74 12.44 3.14
N ALA A 115 -11.17 11.97 4.30
CA ALA A 115 -12.57 11.81 4.64
C ALA A 115 -13.35 13.14 4.65
N GLN A 116 -12.67 14.25 4.91
CA GLN A 116 -13.27 15.59 4.90
C GLN A 116 -13.22 16.27 3.53
N ALA A 117 -12.55 15.66 2.55
CA ALA A 117 -12.38 16.23 1.24
C ALA A 117 -13.68 16.16 0.43
N ASP A 118 -14.10 17.31 -0.10
CA ASP A 118 -15.28 17.47 -0.93
C ASP A 118 -14.98 17.24 -2.42
N PRO A 119 -16.01 17.26 -3.30
CA PRO A 119 -15.81 17.10 -4.73
C PRO A 119 -14.96 18.23 -5.34
N VAL A 120 -15.00 19.45 -4.80
CA VAL A 120 -14.19 20.58 -5.29
C VAL A 120 -12.72 20.31 -5.06
N PHE A 121 -12.37 19.78 -3.87
CA PHE A 121 -11.01 19.34 -3.59
C PHE A 121 -10.55 18.25 -4.58
N TRP A 122 -11.34 17.19 -4.74
CA TRP A 122 -10.95 16.03 -5.53
C TRP A 122 -10.84 16.31 -7.04
N LEU A 123 -11.72 17.15 -7.57
CA LEU A 123 -11.73 17.53 -8.98
C LEU A 123 -10.85 18.75 -9.30
N GLY A 124 -10.32 19.40 -8.27
CA GLY A 124 -9.40 20.51 -8.40
C GLY A 124 -8.12 20.11 -9.13
N GLN A 125 -7.73 20.93 -10.12
CA GLN A 125 -6.51 20.74 -10.89
C GLN A 125 -5.27 21.08 -10.07
N VAL A 126 -4.24 20.26 -10.16
CA VAL A 126 -2.94 20.46 -9.51
C VAL A 126 -1.80 20.19 -10.50
N PRO A 127 -0.67 20.87 -10.34
CA PRO A 127 0.52 20.52 -11.09
C PRO A 127 0.97 19.09 -10.78
N PHE A 128 1.21 18.30 -11.81
CA PHE A 128 1.78 16.96 -11.71
C PHE A 128 2.91 16.84 -12.72
N PHE A 129 4.14 17.10 -12.28
CA PHE A 129 5.32 17.29 -13.11
C PHE A 129 5.08 18.41 -14.15
N ASP A 130 5.02 18.08 -15.43
CA ASP A 130 4.86 19.01 -16.56
C ASP A 130 3.40 19.17 -17.05
N VAL A 131 2.44 18.56 -16.35
CA VAL A 131 1.02 18.57 -16.71
C VAL A 131 0.12 18.97 -15.55
N GLN A 132 -1.13 19.35 -15.86
CA GLN A 132 -2.17 19.54 -14.86
C GLN A 132 -3.04 18.27 -14.78
N ARG A 133 -3.41 17.87 -13.58
CA ARG A 133 -4.30 16.71 -13.32
C ARG A 133 -5.21 17.00 -12.14
N GLU A 134 -6.37 16.37 -12.13
CA GLU A 134 -7.24 16.36 -10.96
C GLU A 134 -6.57 15.62 -9.80
N ARG A 135 -6.81 16.06 -8.55
CA ARG A 135 -6.28 15.38 -7.37
C ARG A 135 -6.71 13.91 -7.29
N ILE A 136 -7.94 13.60 -7.69
CA ILE A 136 -8.43 12.22 -7.74
C ILE A 136 -7.60 11.35 -8.71
N TRP A 137 -7.21 11.89 -9.87
CA TRP A 137 -6.32 11.20 -10.79
C TRP A 137 -4.95 10.96 -10.17
N VAL A 138 -4.38 11.96 -9.50
CA VAL A 138 -3.08 11.84 -8.79
C VAL A 138 -3.16 10.80 -7.68
N PHE A 139 -4.27 10.78 -6.93
CA PHE A 139 -4.52 9.76 -5.90
C PHE A 139 -4.50 8.35 -6.50
N TRP A 140 -5.24 8.08 -7.57
CA TRP A 140 -5.22 6.78 -8.24
C TRP A 140 -3.85 6.43 -8.80
N ARG A 141 -3.15 7.42 -9.36
CA ARG A 141 -1.77 7.23 -9.84
C ARG A 141 -0.86 6.79 -8.69
N ARG A 142 -1.06 7.32 -7.47
CA ARG A 142 -0.32 6.89 -6.27
C ARG A 142 -0.68 5.48 -5.85
N VAL A 143 -1.95 5.12 -5.82
CA VAL A 143 -2.44 3.77 -5.50
C VAL A 143 -1.80 2.74 -6.43
N LEU A 144 -1.83 2.99 -7.74
CA LEU A 144 -1.19 2.12 -8.74
C LEU A 144 0.33 2.03 -8.56
N HIS A 145 0.99 3.11 -8.18
CA HIS A 145 2.42 3.12 -7.90
C HIS A 145 2.77 2.28 -6.65
N SER A 146 1.90 2.29 -5.63
CA SER A 146 2.04 1.41 -4.47
C SER A 146 1.93 -0.06 -4.87
N ALA A 147 0.94 -0.41 -5.67
CA ALA A 147 0.75 -1.77 -6.19
C ALA A 147 1.95 -2.23 -7.03
N HIS A 148 2.52 -1.34 -7.85
CA HIS A 148 3.73 -1.63 -8.64
C HIS A 148 4.92 -2.02 -7.76
N HIS A 149 5.26 -1.22 -6.76
CA HIS A 149 6.38 -1.51 -5.87
C HIS A 149 6.13 -2.73 -4.98
N ARG A 150 4.90 -2.92 -4.52
CA ARG A 150 4.51 -4.13 -3.80
C ARG A 150 4.75 -5.39 -4.65
N ALA A 151 4.38 -5.36 -5.94
CA ALA A 151 4.63 -6.48 -6.84
C ALA A 151 6.13 -6.80 -7.00
N GLN A 152 7.00 -5.79 -7.02
CA GLN A 152 8.45 -6.01 -7.04
C GLN A 152 8.92 -6.77 -5.78
N VAL A 153 8.40 -6.41 -4.60
CA VAL A 153 8.74 -7.12 -3.35
C VAL A 153 8.20 -8.56 -3.38
N THR A 154 7.00 -8.81 -3.91
CA THR A 154 6.49 -10.20 -4.04
C THR A 154 7.35 -11.06 -4.96
N VAL A 155 7.92 -10.49 -6.02
CA VAL A 155 8.89 -11.20 -6.87
C VAL A 155 10.17 -11.51 -6.08
N CYS A 156 10.67 -10.57 -5.29
CA CYS A 156 11.84 -10.82 -4.43
C CYS A 156 11.57 -11.94 -3.42
N LEU A 157 10.41 -11.93 -2.74
CA LEU A 157 10.00 -13.00 -1.83
C LEU A 157 10.03 -14.37 -2.55
N ARG A 158 9.47 -14.46 -3.75
CA ARG A 158 9.47 -15.71 -4.53
C ARG A 158 10.88 -16.19 -4.87
N LEU A 159 11.79 -15.26 -5.22
CA LEU A 159 13.19 -15.59 -5.53
C LEU A 159 13.98 -16.03 -4.27
N LEU A 160 13.53 -15.61 -3.11
CA LEU A 160 14.08 -15.99 -1.80
C LEU A 160 13.42 -17.24 -1.21
N GLU A 161 12.51 -17.87 -1.98
CA GLU A 161 11.72 -19.04 -1.56
C GLU A 161 10.82 -18.77 -0.34
N ASP A 162 10.50 -17.51 -0.09
CA ASP A 162 9.60 -17.11 0.97
C ASP A 162 8.14 -17.16 0.53
N ARG A 163 7.26 -17.10 1.53
CA ARG A 163 5.82 -17.07 1.33
C ARG A 163 5.38 -15.77 0.66
N VAL A 164 4.55 -15.88 -0.37
CA VAL A 164 3.90 -14.73 -1.02
C VAL A 164 2.43 -14.66 -0.57
N PRO A 165 2.02 -13.64 0.18
CA PRO A 165 0.65 -13.51 0.64
C PRO A 165 -0.32 -13.23 -0.51
N ALA A 166 -1.58 -13.59 -0.33
CA ALA A 166 -2.66 -13.21 -1.25
C ALA A 166 -2.94 -11.71 -1.13
N THR A 167 -2.92 -10.98 -2.24
CA THR A 167 -3.23 -9.53 -2.29
C THR A 167 -4.47 -9.23 -3.13
N TYR A 168 -4.55 -9.74 -4.35
CA TYR A 168 -5.70 -9.59 -5.25
C TYR A 168 -6.32 -10.92 -5.64
N GLY A 169 -5.82 -11.99 -5.10
CA GLY A 169 -6.26 -13.34 -5.40
C GLY A 169 -5.37 -14.37 -4.72
N PRO A 170 -5.68 -15.66 -4.86
CA PRO A 170 -4.87 -16.71 -4.30
C PRO A 170 -3.44 -16.65 -4.87
N SER A 171 -2.46 -17.00 -4.03
CA SER A 171 -1.09 -17.26 -4.46
C SER A 171 -0.84 -18.78 -4.47
N ALA A 172 0.37 -19.20 -4.87
CA ALA A 172 0.77 -20.60 -4.74
C ALA A 172 0.84 -21.04 -3.26
N ASP A 173 1.02 -20.10 -2.33
CA ASP A 173 1.24 -20.38 -0.90
C ASP A 173 -0.01 -20.16 -0.06
N VAL A 174 -1.01 -19.45 -0.58
CA VAL A 174 -2.21 -19.05 0.17
C VAL A 174 -3.45 -19.27 -0.66
N THR A 175 -4.30 -20.19 -0.21
CA THR A 175 -5.66 -20.29 -0.72
C THR A 175 -6.46 -19.10 -0.28
N TRP A 176 -7.30 -18.57 -1.17
CA TRP A 176 -8.12 -17.44 -0.90
C TRP A 176 -9.16 -17.74 0.18
N ALA A 177 -9.22 -16.91 1.18
CA ALA A 177 -10.27 -16.93 2.19
C ALA A 177 -10.72 -15.48 2.46
N GLY A 178 -11.51 -14.93 1.55
CA GLY A 178 -12.15 -13.63 1.77
C GLY A 178 -11.20 -12.45 1.84
N ALA A 179 -10.34 -12.27 0.82
CA ALA A 179 -9.50 -11.07 0.77
C ALA A 179 -10.29 -9.87 0.32
N ASP A 180 -10.03 -8.78 0.98
CA ASP A 180 -10.35 -7.47 0.48
C ASP A 180 -9.79 -7.28 -0.97
N PRO A 181 -10.55 -6.68 -1.92
CA PRO A 181 -11.83 -6.02 -1.68
C PRO A 181 -13.07 -6.92 -1.77
N THR A 182 -12.93 -8.21 -1.93
CA THR A 182 -14.06 -9.13 -2.01
C THR A 182 -14.60 -9.38 -0.60
N ARG A 183 -15.80 -8.89 -0.34
CA ARG A 183 -16.48 -9.07 0.96
C ARG A 183 -17.06 -10.47 1.16
N THR A 184 -17.08 -11.30 0.13
CA THR A 184 -17.59 -12.66 0.24
C THR A 184 -16.63 -13.65 -0.39
N VAL A 185 -16.33 -14.73 0.34
CA VAL A 185 -15.50 -15.84 -0.15
C VAL A 185 -16.11 -16.43 -1.44
N ALA A 186 -17.43 -16.54 -1.49
CA ALA A 186 -18.15 -17.10 -2.65
C ALA A 186 -17.90 -16.31 -3.96
N ALA A 187 -17.70 -15.00 -3.89
CA ALA A 187 -17.39 -14.17 -5.06
C ALA A 187 -15.99 -14.43 -5.63
N ALA A 188 -15.11 -15.01 -4.82
CA ALA A 188 -13.72 -15.28 -5.17
C ALA A 188 -13.44 -16.76 -5.45
N GLU A 189 -14.39 -17.65 -5.17
CA GLU A 189 -14.21 -19.10 -5.40
C GLU A 189 -13.99 -19.41 -6.89
N ARG A 190 -12.81 -19.94 -7.19
CA ARG A 190 -12.60 -20.68 -8.42
C ARG A 190 -13.22 -22.06 -8.23
N ARG A 191 -14.25 -22.38 -9.01
CA ARG A 191 -14.79 -23.73 -9.10
C ARG A 191 -13.76 -24.62 -9.79
N GLY A 192 -13.11 -25.48 -9.03
CA GLY A 192 -12.20 -26.52 -9.52
C GLY A 192 -10.95 -26.68 -8.65
N PRO A 193 -10.35 -27.86 -8.59
CA PRO A 193 -9.05 -28.06 -7.97
C PRO A 193 -8.01 -27.20 -8.69
N PRO A 194 -6.94 -26.76 -8.00
CA PRO A 194 -5.83 -26.07 -8.65
C PRO A 194 -5.27 -26.97 -9.76
N PRO A 195 -4.79 -26.42 -10.87
CA PRO A 195 -4.10 -27.20 -11.87
C PRO A 195 -2.88 -27.87 -11.23
N THR A 196 -2.77 -29.19 -11.38
CA THR A 196 -1.63 -30.02 -10.96
C THR A 196 -0.38 -29.63 -11.71
#